data_552eebb798d00f6678deb1487caf5ec4
#
_entry.id   552eebb798d00f6678deb1487caf5ec4
#
_cell.length_a   1.000
_cell.length_b   1.000
_cell.length_c   1.000
_cell.angle_alpha   90.00
_cell.angle_beta   90.00
_cell.angle_gamma   90.00
#
_symmetry.space_group_name_H-M   'P 1'
#
loop_
_entity.id
_entity.type
_entity.pdbx_description
1 polymer ?
#
loop_
_entity_poly.entity_id
_entity_poly.type
_entity_poly.pdbx_seq_one_letter_code
_entity_poly.pdbx_strand_id
1 'polypeptide(L)'
;MFTGKLSVLGRSVWVCLLITVCLFIFAHLAAPETRKFMIGYLEGGPSWLFDGTLNATKVALDKMGWLEKIEFPQDAQCSPGWEPEKKEQVQICAQKLMARSDLDLIIAAGTDAARAVLKANNGRTPIIAIALSDPIRSQLVVDENDSGVDNFTVYMEKDRYRRMFRMFHEVVGFKKLGLIYSDTESGRLYSNADDAQQVAAELGFQIVEYPKLSRAEKTEECLEGIRWLISQDIDAFFIGSQMCFDWSASDVKKLLDVLTEAKLPTFAREGTKGVKAGALMGFSTTDFASRGNFISDKIVRILQGEKPRSLPMVDATKPKISLNLPVAVKIGFDPPVDLLASSDEIFQETTLPEDRLVK
;
A
#
# COMPACT_ATOMS: atom_id res chain seq x y z
N MET A 1 6.22 -74.75 -56.43
CA MET A 1 7.43 -74.03 -56.09
C MET A 1 7.27 -72.59 -56.59
N PHE A 2 6.69 -71.69 -55.81
CA PHE A 2 6.59 -70.27 -56.17
C PHE A 2 7.00 -69.46 -54.92
N THR A 3 8.24 -68.98 -54.98
CA THR A 3 8.75 -68.05 -53.96
C THR A 3 8.48 -66.61 -54.42
N GLY A 4 7.49 -65.95 -53.79
CA GLY A 4 7.18 -64.56 -54.07
C GLY A 4 8.21 -63.62 -53.41
N LYS A 5 8.91 -62.84 -54.24
CA LYS A 5 9.72 -61.68 -53.78
C LYS A 5 8.82 -60.59 -53.31
N LEU A 6 8.75 -60.34 -51.99
CA LEU A 6 8.20 -59.08 -51.47
C LEU A 6 9.15 -57.96 -51.87
N SER A 7 8.60 -56.98 -52.61
CA SER A 7 9.36 -55.87 -53.18
C SER A 7 9.83 -54.89 -52.11
N VAL A 8 11.07 -54.45 -52.23
CA VAL A 8 11.76 -53.48 -51.42
C VAL A 8 10.98 -52.13 -51.35
N LEU A 9 10.07 -51.85 -52.29
CA LEU A 9 9.25 -50.66 -52.38
C LEU A 9 8.25 -50.54 -51.22
N GLY A 10 7.70 -51.62 -50.66
CA GLY A 10 6.73 -51.55 -49.53
C GLY A 10 7.35 -51.10 -48.23
N ARG A 11 8.62 -51.40 -47.97
CA ARG A 11 9.32 -51.01 -46.75
C ARG A 11 9.66 -49.52 -46.71
N SER A 12 10.01 -48.91 -47.83
CA SER A 12 10.33 -47.48 -47.91
C SER A 12 9.10 -46.57 -47.69
N VAL A 13 7.92 -46.99 -48.18
CA VAL A 13 6.68 -46.24 -48.01
C VAL A 13 6.23 -46.22 -46.55
N TRP A 14 6.38 -47.35 -45.84
CA TRP A 14 6.02 -47.40 -44.40
C TRP A 14 6.97 -46.60 -43.54
N VAL A 15 8.26 -46.55 -43.82
CA VAL A 15 9.25 -45.75 -43.11
C VAL A 15 9.00 -44.26 -43.33
N CYS A 16 8.70 -43.84 -44.57
CA CYS A 16 8.34 -42.44 -44.83
C CYS A 16 7.04 -42.02 -44.16
N LEU A 17 6.01 -42.89 -44.11
CA LEU A 17 4.75 -42.61 -43.43
C LEU A 17 4.93 -42.46 -41.90
N LEU A 18 5.76 -43.33 -41.29
CA LEU A 18 6.09 -43.25 -39.86
C LEU A 18 6.88 -41.97 -39.50
N ILE A 19 7.83 -41.57 -40.34
CA ILE A 19 8.61 -40.34 -40.16
C ILE A 19 7.68 -39.11 -40.29
N THR A 20 6.76 -39.11 -41.27
CA THR A 20 5.82 -38.00 -41.47
C THR A 20 4.84 -37.88 -40.30
N VAL A 21 4.34 -39.01 -39.78
CA VAL A 21 3.46 -39.01 -38.59
C VAL A 21 4.21 -38.57 -37.34
N CYS A 22 5.46 -38.98 -37.13
CA CYS A 22 6.29 -38.49 -36.02
C CYS A 22 6.59 -36.99 -36.12
N LEU A 23 6.85 -36.45 -37.31
CA LEU A 23 7.03 -35.01 -37.51
C LEU A 23 5.76 -34.20 -37.25
N PHE A 24 4.58 -34.74 -37.59
CA PHE A 24 3.30 -34.11 -37.25
C PHE A 24 2.99 -34.16 -35.75
N ILE A 25 3.37 -35.21 -35.03
CA ILE A 25 3.19 -35.34 -33.58
C ILE A 25 4.14 -34.38 -32.85
N PHE A 26 5.38 -34.21 -33.30
CA PHE A 26 6.31 -33.24 -32.70
C PHE A 26 5.95 -31.77 -33.02
N ALA A 27 5.33 -31.49 -34.17
CA ALA A 27 4.86 -30.13 -34.49
C ALA A 27 3.62 -29.71 -33.66
N HIS A 28 2.88 -30.65 -33.04
CA HIS A 28 1.75 -30.37 -32.18
C HIS A 28 2.12 -30.22 -30.69
N LEU A 29 3.39 -30.44 -30.33
CA LEU A 29 3.87 -30.35 -28.95
C LEU A 29 4.56 -29.02 -28.61
N ALA A 30 4.81 -28.16 -29.59
CA ALA A 30 5.16 -26.77 -29.32
C ALA A 30 3.85 -25.99 -29.18
N ALA A 31 3.26 -26.00 -27.98
CA ALA A 31 2.25 -25.01 -27.65
C ALA A 31 2.86 -23.62 -27.95
N PRO A 32 2.16 -22.73 -28.69
CA PRO A 32 2.69 -21.41 -28.93
C PRO A 32 2.98 -20.80 -27.57
N GLU A 33 4.20 -20.35 -27.35
CA GLU A 33 4.59 -19.61 -26.16
C GLU A 33 3.62 -18.42 -26.05
N THR A 34 2.65 -18.51 -25.16
CA THR A 34 1.65 -17.46 -25.01
C THR A 34 2.39 -16.22 -24.54
N ARG A 35 2.31 -15.13 -25.31
CA ARG A 35 2.89 -13.84 -24.95
C ARG A 35 2.50 -13.53 -23.50
N LYS A 36 3.49 -13.22 -22.67
CA LYS A 36 3.26 -12.76 -21.33
C LYS A 36 2.66 -11.34 -21.32
N PHE A 37 1.82 -11.08 -20.34
CA PHE A 37 1.32 -9.75 -20.09
C PHE A 37 2.41 -8.89 -19.43
N MET A 38 2.68 -7.71 -19.98
CA MET A 38 3.73 -6.82 -19.55
C MET A 38 3.17 -5.77 -18.62
N ILE A 39 3.63 -5.73 -17.36
CA ILE A 39 3.15 -4.77 -16.35
C ILE A 39 4.26 -3.78 -16.01
N GLY A 40 3.98 -2.49 -16.28
CA GLY A 40 4.84 -1.39 -15.84
C GLY A 40 4.57 -1.02 -14.38
N TYR A 41 5.60 -0.48 -13.70
CA TYR A 41 5.51 -0.04 -12.32
C TYR A 41 6.14 1.33 -12.12
N LEU A 42 5.44 2.22 -11.44
CA LEU A 42 5.93 3.55 -11.07
C LEU A 42 5.65 3.82 -9.60
N GLU A 43 6.66 4.31 -8.90
CA GLU A 43 6.54 4.90 -7.56
C GLU A 43 7.32 6.21 -7.47
N GLY A 44 7.03 7.04 -6.46
CA GLY A 44 7.77 8.30 -6.25
C GLY A 44 9.19 8.05 -5.72
N GLY A 45 9.34 7.07 -4.88
CA GLY A 45 10.58 6.59 -4.27
C GLY A 45 10.31 5.34 -3.45
N PRO A 46 11.35 4.63 -2.96
CA PRO A 46 11.21 3.37 -2.25
C PRO A 46 10.39 3.53 -0.96
N SER A 47 9.49 2.57 -0.72
CA SER A 47 8.66 2.52 0.48
C SER A 47 8.32 1.09 0.85
N TRP A 48 8.50 0.73 2.13
CA TRP A 48 8.11 -0.59 2.66
C TRP A 48 6.63 -0.93 2.38
N LEU A 49 5.76 0.08 2.36
CA LEU A 49 4.34 -0.07 2.07
C LEU A 49 4.11 -0.45 0.59
N PHE A 50 4.86 0.14 -0.32
CA PHE A 50 4.78 -0.14 -1.76
C PHE A 50 5.31 -1.54 -2.05
N ASP A 51 6.50 -1.86 -1.52
CA ASP A 51 7.13 -3.18 -1.66
C ASP A 51 6.24 -4.28 -1.07
N GLY A 52 5.73 -4.08 0.15
CA GLY A 52 4.82 -5.02 0.81
C GLY A 52 3.54 -5.26 0.01
N THR A 53 2.95 -4.20 -0.53
CA THR A 53 1.74 -4.29 -1.36
C THR A 53 2.01 -5.02 -2.68
N LEU A 54 3.09 -4.66 -3.38
CA LEU A 54 3.45 -5.29 -4.65
C LEU A 54 3.82 -6.77 -4.48
N ASN A 55 4.60 -7.09 -3.44
CA ASN A 55 4.98 -8.47 -3.13
C ASN A 55 3.76 -9.33 -2.79
N ALA A 56 2.84 -8.84 -1.96
CA ALA A 56 1.60 -9.55 -1.64
C ALA A 56 0.72 -9.75 -2.88
N THR A 57 0.68 -8.76 -3.78
CA THR A 57 -0.03 -8.87 -5.05
C THR A 57 0.61 -9.97 -5.93
N LYS A 58 1.94 -10.03 -6.03
CA LYS A 58 2.64 -11.11 -6.76
C LYS A 58 2.38 -12.48 -6.16
N VAL A 59 2.41 -12.61 -4.83
CA VAL A 59 2.07 -13.87 -4.13
C VAL A 59 0.63 -14.29 -4.40
N ALA A 60 -0.32 -13.35 -4.44
CA ALA A 60 -1.72 -13.65 -4.75
C ALA A 60 -1.89 -14.05 -6.23
N LEU A 61 -1.22 -13.38 -7.16
CA LEU A 61 -1.20 -13.76 -8.58
C LEU A 61 -0.61 -15.16 -8.79
N ASP A 62 0.43 -15.52 -8.04
CA ASP A 62 1.04 -16.86 -8.08
C ASP A 62 0.04 -17.93 -7.64
N LYS A 63 -0.62 -17.73 -6.49
CA LYS A 63 -1.69 -18.63 -5.98
C LYS A 63 -2.84 -18.79 -6.95
N MET A 64 -3.14 -17.77 -7.77
CA MET A 64 -4.16 -17.81 -8.81
C MET A 64 -3.67 -18.43 -10.12
N GLY A 65 -2.38 -18.83 -10.24
CA GLY A 65 -1.76 -19.36 -11.47
C GLY A 65 -1.62 -18.29 -12.57
N TRP A 66 -1.49 -17.03 -12.20
CA TRP A 66 -1.34 -15.91 -13.14
C TRP A 66 0.06 -15.34 -13.21
N LEU A 67 0.88 -15.49 -12.16
CA LEU A 67 2.20 -14.85 -12.10
C LEU A 67 3.12 -15.31 -13.25
N GLU A 68 3.06 -16.59 -13.64
CA GLU A 68 3.83 -17.13 -14.77
C GLU A 68 3.44 -16.54 -16.15
N LYS A 69 2.20 -16.02 -16.25
CA LYS A 69 1.67 -15.35 -17.44
C LYS A 69 1.98 -13.86 -17.48
N ILE A 70 2.60 -13.33 -16.43
CA ILE A 70 2.89 -11.90 -16.26
C ILE A 70 4.40 -11.71 -16.22
N GLU A 71 4.84 -10.58 -16.76
CA GLU A 71 6.21 -10.10 -16.65
C GLU A 71 6.21 -8.65 -16.15
N PHE A 72 7.16 -8.35 -15.27
CA PHE A 72 7.45 -7.00 -14.79
C PHE A 72 8.80 -6.57 -15.36
N PRO A 73 8.86 -6.03 -16.59
CA PRO A 73 10.12 -5.70 -17.23
C PRO A 73 10.91 -4.68 -16.42
N GLN A 74 12.21 -4.89 -16.25
CA GLN A 74 13.06 -4.01 -15.45
C GLN A 74 13.12 -2.59 -16.05
N ASP A 75 13.08 -2.45 -17.35
CA ASP A 75 13.06 -1.18 -18.08
C ASP A 75 11.68 -0.46 -18.04
N ALA A 76 10.65 -1.15 -17.51
CA ALA A 76 9.34 -0.60 -17.22
C ALA A 76 9.09 -0.35 -15.73
N GLN A 77 10.14 -0.37 -14.91
CA GLN A 77 10.07 -0.05 -13.49
C GLN A 77 10.78 1.28 -13.23
N CYS A 78 10.15 2.17 -12.47
CA CYS A 78 10.70 3.48 -12.17
C CYS A 78 10.45 3.86 -10.71
N SER A 79 11.54 4.17 -9.99
CA SER A 79 11.56 4.63 -8.60
C SER A 79 12.60 5.75 -8.47
N PRO A 80 12.24 7.02 -8.78
CA PRO A 80 13.19 8.11 -8.82
C PRO A 80 13.81 8.45 -7.47
N GLY A 81 13.02 8.44 -6.40
CA GLY A 81 13.44 8.85 -5.05
C GLY A 81 12.60 10.00 -4.50
N TRP A 82 12.73 10.24 -3.18
CA TRP A 82 11.91 11.22 -2.45
C TRP A 82 12.54 12.63 -2.43
N GLU A 83 13.77 12.78 -2.88
CA GLU A 83 14.46 14.07 -2.88
C GLU A 83 13.69 15.08 -3.74
N PRO A 84 13.60 16.37 -3.30
CA PRO A 84 12.80 17.40 -4.00
C PRO A 84 13.13 17.54 -5.49
N GLU A 85 14.42 17.39 -5.85
CA GLU A 85 14.91 17.44 -7.23
C GLU A 85 14.49 16.24 -8.08
N LYS A 86 14.05 15.15 -7.45
CA LYS A 86 13.56 13.94 -8.12
C LYS A 86 12.08 14.01 -8.49
N LYS A 87 11.35 14.97 -7.95
CA LYS A 87 9.89 15.10 -8.14
C LYS A 87 9.51 15.24 -9.62
N GLU A 88 10.30 15.95 -10.42
CA GLU A 88 10.05 16.06 -11.86
C GLU A 88 10.31 14.73 -12.59
N GLN A 89 11.21 13.91 -12.09
CA GLN A 89 11.52 12.62 -12.70
C GLN A 89 10.36 11.64 -12.64
N VAL A 90 9.52 11.71 -11.61
CA VAL A 90 8.29 10.89 -11.53
C VAL A 90 7.39 11.17 -12.74
N GLN A 91 7.23 12.44 -13.14
CA GLN A 91 6.45 12.81 -14.32
C GLN A 91 7.10 12.31 -15.63
N ILE A 92 8.42 12.39 -15.74
CA ILE A 92 9.18 11.88 -16.91
C ILE A 92 9.01 10.35 -17.01
N CYS A 93 9.09 9.63 -15.90
CA CYS A 93 8.84 8.19 -15.85
C CYS A 93 7.42 7.83 -16.30
N ALA A 94 6.41 8.56 -15.80
CA ALA A 94 5.03 8.37 -16.19
C ALA A 94 4.83 8.54 -17.71
N GLN A 95 5.43 9.59 -18.30
CA GLN A 95 5.37 9.84 -19.73
C GLN A 95 6.02 8.70 -20.54
N LYS A 96 7.20 8.20 -20.10
CA LYS A 96 7.88 7.09 -20.75
C LYS A 96 7.05 5.80 -20.70
N LEU A 97 6.46 5.47 -19.55
CA LEU A 97 5.62 4.28 -19.42
C LEU A 97 4.34 4.39 -20.27
N MET A 98 3.68 5.55 -20.27
CA MET A 98 2.47 5.77 -21.04
C MET A 98 2.71 5.85 -22.57
N ALA A 99 3.93 6.11 -23.00
CA ALA A 99 4.31 6.06 -24.42
C ALA A 99 4.55 4.63 -24.94
N ARG A 100 4.75 3.63 -24.04
CA ARG A 100 4.97 2.23 -24.43
C ARG A 100 3.68 1.60 -24.94
N SER A 101 3.77 0.89 -26.04
CA SER A 101 2.64 0.17 -26.65
C SER A 101 2.63 -1.32 -26.29
N ASP A 102 3.67 -1.82 -25.66
CA ASP A 102 3.85 -3.22 -25.26
C ASP A 102 3.36 -3.49 -23.83
N LEU A 103 3.05 -2.45 -23.02
CA LEU A 103 2.51 -2.60 -21.68
C LEU A 103 1.01 -2.88 -21.71
N ASP A 104 0.59 -3.93 -21.03
CA ASP A 104 -0.81 -4.32 -20.88
C ASP A 104 -1.46 -3.67 -19.65
N LEU A 105 -0.65 -3.21 -18.68
CA LEU A 105 -1.10 -2.55 -17.45
C LEU A 105 0.04 -1.72 -16.85
N ILE A 106 -0.29 -0.62 -16.16
CA ILE A 106 0.64 0.12 -15.30
C ILE A 106 0.11 0.14 -13.87
N ILE A 107 0.98 -0.22 -12.92
CA ILE A 107 0.73 -0.06 -11.49
C ILE A 107 1.43 1.21 -11.02
N ALA A 108 0.67 2.15 -10.43
CA ALA A 108 1.18 3.38 -9.84
C ALA A 108 1.08 3.30 -8.31
N ALA A 109 2.22 3.28 -7.62
CA ALA A 109 2.29 3.20 -6.16
C ALA A 109 2.51 4.58 -5.53
N GLY A 110 1.55 4.99 -4.71
CA GLY A 110 1.53 6.30 -4.05
C GLY A 110 0.85 7.41 -4.84
N THR A 111 0.45 8.44 -4.12
CA THR A 111 -0.36 9.55 -4.66
C THR A 111 0.34 10.33 -5.78
N ASP A 112 1.65 10.59 -5.64
CA ASP A 112 2.41 11.34 -6.65
C ASP A 112 2.59 10.54 -7.94
N ALA A 113 2.86 9.24 -7.85
CA ALA A 113 2.92 8.35 -9.01
C ALA A 113 1.56 8.27 -9.72
N ALA A 114 0.47 8.14 -8.97
CA ALA A 114 -0.89 8.12 -9.53
C ALA A 114 -1.22 9.42 -10.27
N ARG A 115 -0.91 10.59 -9.69
CA ARG A 115 -1.07 11.90 -10.36
C ARG A 115 -0.25 11.99 -11.65
N ALA A 116 1.00 11.52 -11.61
CA ALA A 116 1.88 11.60 -12.77
C ALA A 116 1.38 10.74 -13.93
N VAL A 117 0.92 9.50 -13.66
CA VAL A 117 0.37 8.64 -14.74
C VAL A 117 -0.96 9.15 -15.25
N LEU A 118 -1.82 9.72 -14.41
CA LEU A 118 -3.06 10.33 -14.85
C LEU A 118 -2.80 11.56 -15.73
N LYS A 119 -1.82 12.40 -15.38
CA LYS A 119 -1.43 13.57 -16.19
C LYS A 119 -0.83 13.16 -17.55
N ALA A 120 -0.15 12.00 -17.60
CA ALA A 120 0.42 11.46 -18.85
C ALA A 120 -0.53 10.50 -19.57
N ASN A 121 -1.75 10.30 -19.08
CA ASN A 121 -2.67 9.24 -19.53
C ASN A 121 -2.94 9.29 -21.03
N ASN A 122 -2.75 8.15 -21.69
CA ASN A 122 -3.00 7.95 -23.12
C ASN A 122 -4.42 7.44 -23.44
N GLY A 123 -5.27 7.21 -22.40
CA GLY A 123 -6.64 6.73 -22.52
C GLY A 123 -6.77 5.25 -22.94
N ARG A 124 -5.67 4.52 -23.12
CA ARG A 124 -5.66 3.13 -23.64
C ARG A 124 -5.07 2.14 -22.64
N THR A 125 -3.85 2.41 -22.16
CA THR A 125 -3.15 1.51 -21.23
C THR A 125 -3.87 1.51 -19.88
N PRO A 126 -4.36 0.38 -19.39
CA PRO A 126 -5.00 0.27 -18.08
C PRO A 126 -4.06 0.71 -16.95
N ILE A 127 -4.61 1.33 -15.91
CA ILE A 127 -3.86 1.82 -14.75
C ILE A 127 -4.55 1.36 -13.48
N ILE A 128 -3.77 0.79 -12.55
CA ILE A 128 -4.17 0.56 -11.16
C ILE A 128 -3.29 1.40 -10.25
N ALA A 129 -3.88 2.27 -9.44
CA ALA A 129 -3.14 2.98 -8.40
C ALA A 129 -3.34 2.30 -7.03
N ILE A 130 -2.22 2.15 -6.31
CA ILE A 130 -2.16 1.43 -5.02
C ILE A 130 -1.46 2.27 -3.95
N ALA A 131 -1.68 1.94 -2.67
CA ALA A 131 -1.04 2.59 -1.53
C ALA A 131 -1.21 4.12 -1.51
N LEU A 132 -2.42 4.59 -1.82
CA LEU A 132 -2.78 6.00 -1.87
C LEU A 132 -3.12 6.55 -0.48
N SER A 133 -2.79 7.80 -0.21
CA SER A 133 -3.13 8.44 1.07
C SER A 133 -4.62 8.73 1.20
N ASP A 134 -5.27 9.30 0.24
CA ASP A 134 -6.72 9.51 0.15
C ASP A 134 -7.05 9.84 -1.30
N PRO A 135 -7.51 8.89 -2.09
CA PRO A 135 -7.72 9.10 -3.51
C PRO A 135 -8.85 10.10 -3.81
N ILE A 136 -9.87 10.23 -2.95
CA ILE A 136 -10.97 11.18 -3.16
C ILE A 136 -10.49 12.59 -2.86
N ARG A 137 -9.90 12.81 -1.68
CA ARG A 137 -9.36 14.13 -1.30
C ARG A 137 -8.23 14.58 -2.22
N SER A 138 -7.40 13.64 -2.68
CA SER A 138 -6.34 13.90 -3.65
C SER A 138 -6.84 14.12 -5.07
N GLN A 139 -8.17 14.08 -5.28
CA GLN A 139 -8.84 14.27 -6.59
C GLN A 139 -8.35 13.31 -7.67
N LEU A 140 -7.97 12.09 -7.27
CA LEU A 140 -7.58 11.02 -8.20
C LEU A 140 -8.80 10.27 -8.72
N VAL A 141 -9.88 10.26 -7.95
CA VAL A 141 -11.18 9.64 -8.27
C VAL A 141 -12.31 10.61 -7.92
N VAL A 142 -13.48 10.38 -8.50
CA VAL A 142 -14.68 11.21 -8.24
C VAL A 142 -15.26 10.88 -6.87
N ASP A 143 -15.45 9.58 -6.59
CA ASP A 143 -15.98 9.06 -5.32
C ASP A 143 -15.56 7.60 -5.10
N GLU A 144 -16.16 6.92 -4.12
CA GLU A 144 -15.88 5.52 -3.80
C GLU A 144 -16.26 4.53 -4.93
N ASN A 145 -17.11 4.91 -5.86
CA ASN A 145 -17.68 4.04 -6.89
C ASN A 145 -17.23 4.40 -8.30
N ASP A 146 -16.71 5.60 -8.51
CA ASP A 146 -16.33 6.11 -9.84
C ASP A 146 -14.94 6.75 -9.85
N SER A 147 -14.03 6.18 -10.64
CA SER A 147 -12.71 6.77 -10.86
C SER A 147 -12.75 8.00 -11.76
N GLY A 148 -13.85 8.22 -12.52
CA GLY A 148 -13.95 9.31 -13.50
C GLY A 148 -13.15 9.09 -14.80
N VAL A 149 -12.32 8.04 -14.88
CA VAL A 149 -11.41 7.78 -16.01
C VAL A 149 -11.51 6.31 -16.44
N ASP A 150 -11.87 6.04 -17.68
CA ASP A 150 -12.25 4.71 -18.19
C ASP A 150 -11.15 3.64 -18.02
N ASN A 151 -9.89 4.03 -18.20
CA ASN A 151 -8.74 3.12 -18.09
C ASN A 151 -8.03 3.20 -16.72
N PHE A 152 -8.69 3.73 -15.67
CA PHE A 152 -8.10 3.92 -14.36
C PHE A 152 -8.97 3.34 -13.25
N THR A 153 -8.33 2.69 -12.28
CA THR A 153 -8.93 2.24 -11.02
C THR A 153 -7.93 2.37 -9.88
N VAL A 154 -8.42 2.35 -8.65
CA VAL A 154 -7.57 2.44 -7.45
C VAL A 154 -7.89 1.32 -6.45
N TYR A 155 -6.95 1.05 -5.54
CA TYR A 155 -7.21 0.38 -4.28
C TYR A 155 -7.43 1.43 -3.19
N MET A 156 -8.53 1.34 -2.48
CA MET A 156 -8.79 2.14 -1.29
C MET A 156 -9.49 1.31 -0.20
N GLU A 157 -9.22 1.64 1.05
CA GLU A 157 -9.92 1.09 2.20
C GLU A 157 -11.05 2.03 2.60
N LYS A 158 -12.25 1.49 2.82
CA LYS A 158 -13.41 2.29 3.18
C LYS A 158 -13.19 3.02 4.52
N ASP A 159 -13.31 4.34 4.49
CA ASP A 159 -13.36 5.18 5.70
C ASP A 159 -12.19 4.93 6.68
N ARG A 160 -11.03 4.52 6.14
CA ARG A 160 -9.88 4.04 6.92
C ARG A 160 -9.49 4.98 8.04
N TYR A 161 -9.31 6.26 7.72
CA TYR A 161 -8.77 7.22 8.69
C TYR A 161 -9.79 7.59 9.74
N ARG A 162 -11.04 7.82 9.38
CA ARG A 162 -12.12 8.07 10.35
C ARG A 162 -12.34 6.87 11.26
N ARG A 163 -12.21 5.63 10.74
CA ARG A 163 -12.25 4.42 11.57
C ARG A 163 -11.14 4.35 12.60
N MET A 164 -9.92 4.87 12.29
CA MET A 164 -8.83 4.94 13.27
C MET A 164 -9.21 5.81 14.46
N PHE A 165 -9.75 7.01 14.21
CA PHE A 165 -10.16 7.93 15.28
C PHE A 165 -11.34 7.39 16.08
N ARG A 166 -12.36 6.79 15.42
CA ARG A 166 -13.51 6.20 16.11
C ARG A 166 -13.06 5.05 17.02
N MET A 167 -12.25 4.12 16.50
CA MET A 167 -11.73 3.01 17.29
C MET A 167 -10.86 3.49 18.43
N PHE A 168 -9.98 4.44 18.19
CA PHE A 168 -9.12 5.00 19.23
C PHE A 168 -9.93 5.66 20.35
N HIS A 169 -10.96 6.44 20.01
CA HIS A 169 -11.85 7.03 20.98
C HIS A 169 -12.70 5.99 21.74
N GLU A 170 -13.23 4.98 21.03
CA GLU A 170 -14.00 3.89 21.65
C GLU A 170 -13.18 3.11 22.67
N VAL A 171 -11.91 2.84 22.37
CA VAL A 171 -11.02 2.05 23.23
C VAL A 171 -10.51 2.86 24.43
N VAL A 172 -10.14 4.13 24.23
CA VAL A 172 -9.46 4.96 25.25
C VAL A 172 -10.42 5.88 25.99
N GLY A 173 -11.45 6.37 25.32
CA GLY A 173 -12.44 7.29 25.92
C GLY A 173 -11.90 8.70 26.18
N PHE A 174 -10.90 9.15 25.43
CA PHE A 174 -10.28 10.46 25.59
C PHE A 174 -11.28 11.60 25.30
N LYS A 175 -11.04 12.76 25.92
CA LYS A 175 -11.81 13.99 25.70
C LYS A 175 -11.05 14.99 24.83
N LYS A 176 -9.72 14.98 24.88
CA LYS A 176 -8.84 15.87 24.12
C LYS A 176 -7.78 15.08 23.38
N LEU A 177 -7.86 15.05 22.05
CA LEU A 177 -6.87 14.40 21.19
C LEU A 177 -5.86 15.41 20.66
N GLY A 178 -4.58 15.17 20.88
CA GLY A 178 -3.47 15.98 20.35
C GLY A 178 -3.05 15.59 18.95
N LEU A 179 -2.84 16.60 18.07
CA LEU A 179 -2.28 16.47 16.72
C LEU A 179 -1.17 17.49 16.51
N ILE A 180 -0.07 17.06 15.83
CA ILE A 180 0.97 17.99 15.34
C ILE A 180 1.08 17.89 13.82
N TYR A 181 1.28 19.01 13.14
CA TYR A 181 1.49 19.03 11.68
C TYR A 181 1.98 20.39 11.19
N SER A 182 2.46 20.46 9.94
CA SER A 182 2.67 21.72 9.25
C SER A 182 1.36 22.24 8.65
N ASP A 183 1.06 23.53 8.76
CA ASP A 183 -0.16 24.11 8.17
C ASP A 183 -0.05 24.24 6.65
N THR A 184 -0.06 23.08 6.00
CA THR A 184 -0.04 22.90 4.56
C THR A 184 -1.05 21.84 4.18
N GLU A 185 -1.46 21.79 2.92
CA GLU A 185 -2.34 20.74 2.40
C GLU A 185 -1.77 19.33 2.70
N SER A 186 -0.48 19.13 2.44
CA SER A 186 0.19 17.87 2.73
C SER A 186 0.25 17.56 4.23
N GLY A 187 0.54 18.56 5.08
CA GLY A 187 0.59 18.39 6.54
C GLY A 187 -0.76 17.97 7.11
N ARG A 188 -1.86 18.60 6.68
CA ARG A 188 -3.22 18.23 7.06
C ARG A 188 -3.59 16.84 6.55
N LEU A 189 -3.19 16.46 5.33
CA LEU A 189 -3.43 15.13 4.76
C LEU A 189 -2.68 14.03 5.53
N TYR A 190 -1.42 14.24 5.86
CA TYR A 190 -0.60 13.23 6.55
C TYR A 190 -0.91 13.11 8.05
N SER A 191 -1.40 14.18 8.69
CA SER A 191 -1.91 14.15 10.07
C SER A 191 -3.35 13.63 10.15
N ASN A 192 -4.08 13.57 9.04
CA ASN A 192 -5.51 13.30 8.99
C ASN A 192 -6.34 14.29 9.85
N ALA A 193 -5.91 15.55 9.94
CA ALA A 193 -6.53 16.57 10.79
C ALA A 193 -8.02 16.75 10.47
N ASP A 194 -8.39 16.76 9.17
CA ASP A 194 -9.80 16.95 8.78
C ASP A 194 -10.66 15.73 9.12
N ASP A 195 -10.12 14.49 9.00
CA ASP A 195 -10.82 13.28 9.44
C ASP A 195 -11.02 13.28 10.96
N ALA A 196 -10.00 13.70 11.71
CA ALA A 196 -10.05 13.84 13.15
C ALA A 196 -11.13 14.85 13.57
N GLN A 197 -11.17 16.03 12.95
CA GLN A 197 -12.18 17.07 13.22
C GLN A 197 -13.59 16.58 12.95
N GLN A 198 -13.80 15.85 11.84
CA GLN A 198 -15.10 15.27 11.50
C GLN A 198 -15.56 14.27 12.57
N VAL A 199 -14.69 13.34 12.96
CA VAL A 199 -15.01 12.33 13.98
C VAL A 199 -15.18 12.97 15.36
N ALA A 200 -14.41 14.01 15.68
CA ALA A 200 -14.57 14.78 16.92
C ALA A 200 -15.95 15.44 17.01
N ALA A 201 -16.45 16.00 15.90
CA ALA A 201 -17.81 16.55 15.83
C ALA A 201 -18.89 15.48 15.99
N GLU A 202 -18.65 14.26 15.46
CA GLU A 202 -19.58 13.12 15.58
C GLU A 202 -19.64 12.56 17.00
N LEU A 203 -18.50 12.43 17.69
CA LEU A 203 -18.38 11.74 18.98
C LEU A 203 -18.26 12.67 20.20
N GLY A 204 -18.12 13.97 19.99
CA GLY A 204 -18.15 14.99 21.06
C GLY A 204 -16.83 15.13 21.84
N PHE A 205 -15.67 14.82 21.25
CA PHE A 205 -14.37 15.12 21.84
C PHE A 205 -13.71 16.36 21.19
N GLN A 206 -12.66 16.89 21.81
CA GLN A 206 -11.93 18.04 21.30
C GLN A 206 -10.65 17.61 20.57
N ILE A 207 -10.32 18.31 19.49
CA ILE A 207 -8.98 18.24 18.89
C ILE A 207 -8.16 19.43 19.37
N VAL A 208 -6.96 19.15 19.88
CA VAL A 208 -5.96 20.17 20.21
C VAL A 208 -4.85 20.08 19.17
N GLU A 209 -4.74 21.10 18.34
CA GLU A 209 -3.84 21.10 17.19
C GLU A 209 -2.61 21.98 17.42
N TYR A 210 -1.46 21.48 17.02
CA TYR A 210 -0.23 22.27 16.89
C TYR A 210 0.21 22.33 15.41
N PRO A 211 -0.33 23.27 14.62
CA PRO A 211 -0.10 23.33 13.17
C PRO A 211 1.13 24.19 12.81
N LYS A 212 2.16 24.21 13.68
CA LYS A 212 3.32 25.12 13.56
C LYS A 212 4.60 24.43 13.10
N LEU A 213 4.54 23.14 12.75
CA LEU A 213 5.73 22.47 12.25
C LEU A 213 6.20 23.09 10.93
N SER A 214 7.51 23.23 10.75
CA SER A 214 8.10 23.55 9.46
C SER A 214 7.87 22.40 8.46
N ARG A 215 8.09 22.64 7.19
CA ARG A 215 8.04 21.55 6.18
C ARG A 215 9.12 20.49 6.37
N ALA A 216 10.18 20.80 7.11
CA ALA A 216 11.27 19.88 7.40
C ALA A 216 10.97 18.95 8.59
N GLU A 217 10.00 19.35 9.44
CA GLU A 217 9.50 18.58 10.59
C GLU A 217 10.62 17.94 11.43
N LYS A 218 11.61 18.76 11.83
CA LYS A 218 12.76 18.27 12.61
C LYS A 218 12.34 17.77 13.99
N THR A 219 13.07 16.79 14.53
CA THR A 219 12.82 16.20 15.85
C THR A 219 12.57 17.24 16.95
N GLU A 220 13.35 18.30 17.04
CA GLU A 220 13.21 19.31 18.11
C GLU A 220 11.92 20.13 17.96
N GLU A 221 11.49 20.46 16.74
CA GLU A 221 10.21 21.13 16.49
C GLU A 221 9.04 20.23 16.90
N CYS A 222 9.15 18.94 16.60
CA CYS A 222 8.14 17.94 16.96
C CYS A 222 8.04 17.76 18.49
N LEU A 223 9.19 17.77 19.19
CA LEU A 223 9.23 17.75 20.66
C LEU A 223 8.60 18.99 21.26
N GLU A 224 8.86 20.17 20.69
CA GLU A 224 8.23 21.41 21.12
C GLU A 224 6.71 21.31 20.99
N GLY A 225 6.22 20.86 19.83
CA GLY A 225 4.80 20.68 19.58
C GLY A 225 4.14 19.69 20.55
N ILE A 226 4.77 18.53 20.78
CA ILE A 226 4.29 17.51 21.73
C ILE A 226 4.24 18.09 23.16
N ARG A 227 5.29 18.76 23.64
CA ARG A 227 5.32 19.37 24.97
C ARG A 227 4.27 20.47 25.14
N TRP A 228 4.07 21.26 24.09
CA TRP A 228 3.00 22.25 24.09
C TRP A 228 1.63 21.58 24.21
N LEU A 229 1.34 20.51 23.43
CA LEU A 229 0.10 19.76 23.52
C LEU A 229 -0.11 19.15 24.91
N ILE A 230 0.94 18.58 25.51
CA ILE A 230 0.89 18.09 26.90
C ILE A 230 0.50 19.21 27.86
N SER A 231 1.03 20.42 27.67
CA SER A 231 0.66 21.61 28.50
C SER A 231 -0.78 22.07 28.28
N GLN A 232 -1.47 21.61 27.25
CA GLN A 232 -2.90 21.87 27.00
C GLN A 232 -3.80 20.78 27.60
N ASP A 233 -3.25 19.88 28.42
CA ASP A 233 -3.96 18.76 29.06
C ASP A 233 -4.65 17.85 28.05
N ILE A 234 -3.95 17.46 26.98
CA ILE A 234 -4.41 16.37 26.10
C ILE A 234 -4.38 15.05 26.87
N ASP A 235 -5.31 14.15 26.56
CA ASP A 235 -5.42 12.83 27.18
C ASP A 235 -5.23 11.67 26.19
N ALA A 236 -4.93 11.98 24.92
CA ALA A 236 -4.49 11.03 23.91
C ALA A 236 -3.70 11.74 22.78
N PHE A 237 -2.91 11.00 22.01
CA PHE A 237 -2.13 11.55 20.91
C PHE A 237 -2.21 10.64 19.68
N PHE A 238 -2.47 11.22 18.50
CA PHE A 238 -2.46 10.51 17.23
C PHE A 238 -1.13 10.73 16.49
N ILE A 239 -0.47 9.64 16.16
CA ILE A 239 0.80 9.60 15.42
C ILE A 239 0.47 9.49 13.93
N GLY A 240 0.61 10.57 13.19
CA GLY A 240 0.42 10.59 11.73
C GLY A 240 1.66 10.16 10.96
N SER A 241 1.63 10.37 9.64
CA SER A 241 2.75 10.05 8.72
C SER A 241 3.65 11.25 8.45
N GLN A 242 3.88 12.09 9.46
CA GLN A 242 4.82 13.20 9.36
C GLN A 242 6.26 12.71 9.47
N MET A 243 7.21 13.51 8.96
CA MET A 243 8.66 13.24 9.08
C MET A 243 9.12 13.14 10.54
N CYS A 244 8.40 13.77 11.49
CA CYS A 244 8.57 13.57 12.92
C CYS A 244 8.62 12.09 13.32
N PHE A 245 7.78 11.28 12.72
CA PHE A 245 7.60 9.86 13.06
C PHE A 245 8.20 8.92 12.02
N ASP A 246 9.00 9.45 11.10
CA ASP A 246 9.83 8.65 10.21
C ASP A 246 11.14 8.27 10.92
N TRP A 247 11.32 6.98 11.17
CA TRP A 247 12.47 6.43 11.89
C TRP A 247 13.81 6.69 11.21
N SER A 248 13.84 6.87 9.90
CA SER A 248 15.04 7.18 9.13
C SER A 248 15.39 8.68 9.12
N ALA A 249 14.42 9.54 9.45
CA ALA A 249 14.54 10.98 9.39
C ALA A 249 14.59 11.68 10.76
N SER A 250 13.99 11.05 11.79
CA SER A 250 13.81 11.66 13.12
C SER A 250 14.18 10.69 14.26
N ASP A 251 14.48 11.24 15.42
CA ASP A 251 14.62 10.46 16.66
C ASP A 251 13.23 10.16 17.24
N VAL A 252 12.53 9.24 16.58
CA VAL A 252 11.16 8.85 16.95
C VAL A 252 11.08 8.29 18.35
N LYS A 253 12.13 7.57 18.79
CA LYS A 253 12.17 7.02 20.16
C LYS A 253 12.04 8.13 21.20
N LYS A 254 12.77 9.23 21.05
CA LYS A 254 12.71 10.38 21.94
C LYS A 254 11.31 11.01 22.01
N LEU A 255 10.61 11.05 20.87
CA LEU A 255 9.21 11.53 20.81
C LEU A 255 8.26 10.61 21.57
N LEU A 256 8.38 9.29 21.34
CA LEU A 256 7.56 8.28 22.00
C LEU A 256 7.84 8.20 23.51
N ASP A 257 9.09 8.38 23.94
CA ASP A 257 9.45 8.42 25.37
C ASP A 257 8.72 9.57 26.07
N VAL A 258 8.71 10.79 25.50
CA VAL A 258 7.99 11.94 26.05
C VAL A 258 6.48 11.67 26.18
N LEU A 259 5.87 11.09 25.16
CA LEU A 259 4.44 10.72 25.20
C LEU A 259 4.15 9.64 26.25
N THR A 260 5.04 8.65 26.37
CA THR A 260 4.91 7.57 27.36
C THR A 260 5.12 8.07 28.79
N GLU A 261 6.10 8.95 29.03
CA GLU A 261 6.34 9.61 30.33
C GLU A 261 5.14 10.46 30.77
N ALA A 262 4.49 11.13 29.80
CA ALA A 262 3.24 11.86 30.04
C ALA A 262 2.01 10.94 30.18
N LYS A 263 2.20 9.61 30.12
CA LYS A 263 1.14 8.59 30.22
C LYS A 263 0.02 8.75 29.17
N LEU A 264 0.37 9.22 27.98
CA LEU A 264 -0.58 9.44 26.91
C LEU A 264 -0.77 8.16 26.08
N PRO A 265 -2.00 7.62 25.97
CA PRO A 265 -2.33 6.64 24.94
C PRO A 265 -2.06 7.19 23.56
N THR A 266 -1.50 6.35 22.68
CA THR A 266 -1.13 6.74 21.32
C THR A 266 -1.72 5.79 20.29
N PHE A 267 -2.18 6.34 19.16
CA PHE A 267 -2.59 5.56 17.99
C PHE A 267 -1.62 5.83 16.84
N ALA A 268 -1.00 4.78 16.30
CA ALA A 268 -0.08 4.91 15.16
C ALA A 268 -0.82 4.69 13.83
N ARG A 269 -0.84 5.72 12.98
CA ARG A 269 -1.38 5.64 11.61
C ARG A 269 -0.68 4.58 10.77
N GLU A 270 0.64 4.46 10.92
CA GLU A 270 1.46 3.47 10.21
C GLU A 270 1.36 2.04 10.80
N GLY A 271 0.51 1.86 11.79
CA GLY A 271 0.09 0.57 12.31
C GLY A 271 1.22 -0.27 12.93
N THR A 272 1.35 -1.52 12.50
CA THR A 272 2.24 -2.53 13.10
C THR A 272 3.65 -2.02 13.42
N LYS A 273 4.31 -1.33 12.46
CA LYS A 273 5.69 -0.81 12.67
C LYS A 273 5.72 0.18 13.83
N GLY A 274 4.79 1.14 13.88
CA GLY A 274 4.69 2.13 14.94
C GLY A 274 4.32 1.52 16.30
N VAL A 275 3.37 0.59 16.31
CA VAL A 275 2.92 -0.10 17.53
C VAL A 275 4.03 -0.99 18.09
N LYS A 276 4.69 -1.79 17.28
CA LYS A 276 5.84 -2.62 17.67
C LYS A 276 6.97 -1.78 18.26
N ALA A 277 7.15 -0.56 17.75
CA ALA A 277 8.21 0.35 18.14
C ALA A 277 7.88 1.25 19.34
N GLY A 278 6.66 1.24 19.87
CA GLY A 278 6.34 1.95 21.10
C GLY A 278 5.09 2.82 21.10
N ALA A 279 4.26 2.81 20.05
CA ALA A 279 2.90 3.32 20.15
C ALA A 279 1.99 2.31 20.87
N LEU A 280 0.90 2.75 21.51
CA LEU A 280 0.00 1.86 22.22
C LEU A 280 -0.73 0.92 21.28
N MET A 281 -1.37 1.48 20.25
CA MET A 281 -2.19 0.71 19.31
C MET A 281 -2.20 1.31 17.90
N GLY A 282 -2.73 0.56 16.96
CA GLY A 282 -2.92 0.98 15.58
C GLY A 282 -3.64 -0.08 14.76
N PHE A 283 -3.98 0.22 13.51
CA PHE A 283 -4.40 -0.85 12.60
C PHE A 283 -3.18 -1.61 12.08
N SER A 284 -3.26 -2.94 12.12
CA SER A 284 -2.19 -3.76 11.54
C SER A 284 -1.97 -3.42 10.07
N THR A 285 -0.70 -3.27 9.71
CA THR A 285 -0.28 -3.03 8.32
C THR A 285 0.41 -4.25 7.72
N THR A 286 0.54 -5.35 8.46
CA THR A 286 1.16 -6.59 7.97
C THR A 286 0.20 -7.47 7.19
N ASP A 287 -1.11 -7.23 7.25
CA ASP A 287 -2.07 -7.95 6.42
C ASP A 287 -2.07 -7.45 4.96
N PHE A 288 -0.91 -7.50 4.36
CA PHE A 288 -0.80 -7.27 2.92
C PHE A 288 -1.53 -8.34 2.10
N ALA A 289 -1.84 -9.52 2.68
CA ALA A 289 -2.46 -10.61 1.96
C ALA A 289 -3.88 -10.24 1.45
N SER A 290 -4.72 -9.63 2.29
CA SER A 290 -6.05 -9.16 1.87
C SER A 290 -5.93 -8.12 0.74
N ARG A 291 -5.06 -7.14 0.93
CA ARG A 291 -4.77 -6.11 -0.06
C ARG A 291 -4.25 -6.70 -1.37
N GLY A 292 -3.29 -7.63 -1.28
CA GLY A 292 -2.74 -8.34 -2.44
C GLY A 292 -3.80 -9.13 -3.19
N ASN A 293 -4.70 -9.84 -2.49
CA ASN A 293 -5.81 -10.57 -3.09
C ASN A 293 -6.77 -9.64 -3.85
N PHE A 294 -7.12 -8.50 -3.25
CA PHE A 294 -8.02 -7.53 -3.88
C PHE A 294 -7.40 -6.89 -5.14
N ILE A 295 -6.12 -6.55 -5.10
CA ILE A 295 -5.41 -5.95 -6.23
C ILE A 295 -5.19 -7.00 -7.33
N SER A 296 -4.82 -8.23 -7.00
CA SER A 296 -4.59 -9.30 -7.98
C SER A 296 -5.86 -9.71 -8.71
N ASP A 297 -7.02 -9.76 -8.04
CA ASP A 297 -8.31 -9.96 -8.70
C ASP A 297 -8.56 -8.90 -9.79
N LYS A 298 -8.31 -7.63 -9.47
CA LYS A 298 -8.43 -6.54 -10.45
C LYS A 298 -7.47 -6.69 -11.61
N ILE A 299 -6.20 -7.02 -11.33
CA ILE A 299 -5.19 -7.23 -12.39
C ILE A 299 -5.67 -8.32 -13.34
N VAL A 300 -6.11 -9.47 -12.82
CA VAL A 300 -6.60 -10.59 -13.63
C VAL A 300 -7.79 -10.18 -14.49
N ARG A 301 -8.78 -9.50 -13.91
CA ARG A 301 -9.98 -9.04 -14.63
C ARG A 301 -9.64 -8.04 -15.74
N ILE A 302 -8.71 -7.11 -15.48
CA ILE A 302 -8.23 -6.16 -16.49
C ILE A 302 -7.52 -6.89 -17.63
N LEU A 303 -6.62 -7.81 -17.32
CA LEU A 303 -5.91 -8.61 -18.33
C LEU A 303 -6.85 -9.53 -19.12
N GLN A 304 -8.03 -9.85 -18.59
CA GLN A 304 -9.11 -10.54 -19.28
C GLN A 304 -10.01 -9.60 -20.09
N GLY A 305 -9.74 -8.29 -20.09
CA GLY A 305 -10.43 -7.28 -20.92
C GLY A 305 -11.53 -6.49 -20.21
N GLU A 306 -11.67 -6.62 -18.89
CA GLU A 306 -12.60 -5.79 -18.13
C GLU A 306 -12.07 -4.36 -17.97
N LYS A 307 -12.95 -3.37 -18.08
CA LYS A 307 -12.56 -1.96 -17.98
C LYS A 307 -12.19 -1.61 -16.54
N PRO A 308 -11.04 -0.96 -16.28
CA PRO A 308 -10.63 -0.55 -14.93
C PRO A 308 -11.69 0.23 -14.17
N ARG A 309 -12.39 1.18 -14.80
CA ARG A 309 -13.43 2.02 -14.18
C ARG A 309 -14.64 1.24 -13.66
N SER A 310 -14.93 0.05 -14.25
CA SER A 310 -16.05 -0.79 -13.80
C SER A 310 -15.73 -1.64 -12.57
N LEU A 311 -14.45 -1.69 -12.15
CA LEU A 311 -14.01 -2.52 -11.05
C LEU A 311 -14.25 -1.84 -9.69
N PRO A 312 -14.63 -2.60 -8.65
CA PRO A 312 -14.80 -2.04 -7.30
C PRO A 312 -13.46 -1.46 -6.82
N MET A 313 -13.48 -0.25 -6.30
CA MET A 313 -12.28 0.43 -5.78
C MET A 313 -12.07 0.22 -4.28
N VAL A 314 -13.15 -0.01 -3.54
CA VAL A 314 -13.16 -0.08 -2.08
C VAL A 314 -13.00 -1.51 -1.59
N ASP A 315 -11.97 -1.76 -0.81
CA ASP A 315 -11.83 -2.97 -0.01
C ASP A 315 -12.59 -2.77 1.32
N ALA A 316 -13.63 -3.60 1.52
CA ALA A 316 -14.47 -3.57 2.70
C ALA A 316 -13.94 -4.47 3.85
N THR A 317 -12.78 -5.07 3.69
CA THR A 317 -12.15 -5.92 4.72
C THR A 317 -11.97 -5.14 6.02
N LYS A 318 -12.33 -5.76 7.14
CA LYS A 318 -12.14 -5.14 8.46
C LYS A 318 -10.64 -5.02 8.74
N PRO A 319 -10.16 -3.87 9.24
CA PRO A 319 -8.77 -3.73 9.62
C PRO A 319 -8.46 -4.63 10.82
N LYS A 320 -7.30 -5.24 10.80
CA LYS A 320 -6.72 -5.93 11.95
C LYS A 320 -6.15 -4.92 12.94
N ILE A 321 -6.11 -5.28 14.23
CA ILE A 321 -5.67 -4.40 15.31
C ILE A 321 -4.32 -4.89 15.84
N SER A 322 -3.40 -3.95 16.03
CA SER A 322 -2.13 -4.15 16.71
C SER A 322 -2.14 -3.44 18.06
N LEU A 323 -1.63 -4.08 19.11
CA LEU A 323 -1.55 -3.58 20.48
C LEU A 323 -0.18 -3.85 21.09
N ASN A 324 0.37 -2.88 21.85
CA ASN A 324 1.65 -3.00 22.58
C ASN A 324 1.41 -3.06 24.09
N LEU A 325 1.51 -4.25 24.70
CA LEU A 325 1.28 -4.42 26.12
C LEU A 325 2.33 -3.75 27.01
N PRO A 326 3.65 -3.80 26.74
CA PRO A 326 4.63 -3.02 27.47
C PRO A 326 4.32 -1.51 27.55
N VAL A 327 3.80 -0.91 26.49
CA VAL A 327 3.38 0.49 26.47
C VAL A 327 2.13 0.67 27.33
N ALA A 328 1.13 -0.19 27.19
CA ALA A 328 -0.08 -0.16 28.02
C ALA A 328 0.26 -0.15 29.51
N VAL A 329 1.14 -1.04 29.95
CA VAL A 329 1.64 -1.13 31.35
C VAL A 329 2.33 0.18 31.78
N LYS A 330 3.23 0.72 30.95
CA LYS A 330 4.00 1.93 31.28
C LYS A 330 3.12 3.16 31.45
N ILE A 331 2.09 3.32 30.62
CA ILE A 331 1.17 4.45 30.71
C ILE A 331 0.03 4.23 31.72
N GLY A 332 -0.09 3.03 32.28
CA GLY A 332 -1.17 2.67 33.22
C GLY A 332 -2.52 2.45 32.50
N PHE A 333 -2.50 2.10 31.24
CA PHE A 333 -3.70 1.73 30.47
C PHE A 333 -3.97 0.23 30.64
N ASP A 334 -5.21 -0.09 31.08
CA ASP A 334 -5.69 -1.48 31.19
C ASP A 334 -6.54 -1.81 29.95
N PRO A 335 -6.01 -2.59 28.97
CA PRO A 335 -6.75 -2.87 27.77
C PRO A 335 -8.03 -3.67 28.06
N PRO A 336 -9.21 -3.23 27.56
CA PRO A 336 -10.45 -4.01 27.68
C PRO A 336 -10.30 -5.42 27.13
N VAL A 337 -10.97 -6.40 27.75
CA VAL A 337 -10.91 -7.82 27.32
C VAL A 337 -11.34 -7.97 25.85
N ASP A 338 -12.34 -7.22 25.41
CA ASP A 338 -12.81 -7.25 24.02
C ASP A 338 -11.73 -6.75 23.05
N LEU A 339 -10.94 -5.75 23.44
CA LEU A 339 -9.81 -5.28 22.65
C LEU A 339 -8.75 -6.38 22.55
N LEU A 340 -8.39 -7.01 23.67
CA LEU A 340 -7.42 -8.12 23.68
C LEU A 340 -7.89 -9.29 22.80
N ALA A 341 -9.17 -9.65 22.89
CA ALA A 341 -9.75 -10.73 22.11
C ALA A 341 -9.87 -10.42 20.61
N SER A 342 -10.02 -9.15 20.25
CA SER A 342 -10.16 -8.70 18.86
C SER A 342 -8.86 -8.23 18.23
N SER A 343 -7.77 -8.15 19.01
CA SER A 343 -6.44 -7.76 18.49
C SER A 343 -5.79 -8.94 17.76
N ASP A 344 -5.38 -8.69 16.53
CA ASP A 344 -4.72 -9.69 15.68
C ASP A 344 -3.21 -9.78 15.98
N GLU A 345 -2.62 -8.68 16.45
CA GLU A 345 -1.21 -8.59 16.81
C GLU A 345 -1.08 -7.99 18.21
N ILE A 346 -0.58 -8.79 19.15
CA ILE A 346 -0.30 -8.34 20.52
C ILE A 346 1.20 -8.46 20.79
N PHE A 347 1.88 -7.31 20.88
CA PHE A 347 3.32 -7.27 21.16
C PHE A 347 3.57 -7.38 22.67
N GLN A 348 4.42 -8.34 23.05
CA GLN A 348 4.88 -8.57 24.42
C GLN A 348 6.17 -7.80 24.75
N GLU A 349 6.81 -7.24 23.73
CA GLU A 349 8.03 -6.44 23.84
C GLU A 349 8.01 -5.29 22.85
N THR A 350 8.70 -4.19 23.18
CA THR A 350 8.91 -3.07 22.27
C THR A 350 10.20 -3.27 21.51
N THR A 351 10.12 -3.35 20.18
CA THR A 351 11.26 -3.58 19.29
C THR A 351 11.44 -2.38 18.35
N LEU A 352 12.58 -1.70 18.49
CA LEU A 352 12.88 -0.55 17.65
C LEU A 352 13.32 -0.99 16.23
N PRO A 353 12.98 -0.23 15.17
CA PRO A 353 13.43 -0.51 13.81
C PRO A 353 14.96 -0.48 13.67
N GLU A 354 15.50 -1.37 12.83
CA GLU A 354 16.95 -1.44 12.57
C GLU A 354 17.45 -0.25 11.73
N ASP A 355 16.60 0.26 10.84
CA ASP A 355 16.84 1.39 9.93
C ASP A 355 16.68 2.76 10.60
N ARG A 356 16.55 2.83 11.95
CA ARG A 356 16.37 4.09 12.67
C ARG A 356 17.61 5.00 12.59
N LEU A 357 17.35 6.31 12.53
CA LEU A 357 18.38 7.36 12.45
C LEU A 357 19.32 7.33 13.67
N VAL A 358 18.76 7.19 14.87
CA VAL A 358 19.52 7.17 16.14
C VAL A 358 19.51 5.73 16.67
N LYS A 359 20.71 5.15 16.80
CA LYS A 359 20.90 3.76 17.26
C LYS A 359 21.15 3.64 18.75
#